data_dd77f0d8fc322ff4f5b0583d112a80fa
#
_entry.id   dd77f0d8fc322ff4f5b0583d112a80fa
#
_cell.length_a   1.000
_cell.length_b   1.000
_cell.length_c   1.000
_cell.angle_alpha   90.00
_cell.angle_beta   90.00
_cell.angle_gamma   90.00
#
_symmetry.space_group_name_H-M   'P 1'
#
loop_
_entity.id
_entity.type
_entity.pdbx_description
1 polymer ?
#
loop_
_entity_poly.entity_id
_entity_poly.type
_entity_poly.pdbx_seq_one_letter_code
_entity_poly.pdbx_strand_id
1 'polypeptide(L)'
;MKFKIHRGTKEIGGSCVEVWTVNTRILLDFGMPLVERDGKEFDFSKFKELNPQELIEHGVLPNIKGLYNETDKLIDGVIISHPHQDHYGLSNFIDKKVKHFLGEATHKIIELNSLFTPQEIIIENANYFEKEKVFKIGDFSITPYWADHSAFDAYSFLVEAEGKSIFYSGDFRNHGRKANAFKWFTHNAPQNVDYLLLEGTTIGRESKPFKTETEIENDLLEVFQQQNKINLIYTSGQNIDRIVSVYRACIRTNKIFVVDVFVATILKELSEFAKIPFPSKEFENLKVMFPYYTSRRLKN
;
A
#
# COMPACT_ATOMS: atom_id res chain seq x y z
N MET A 1 -2.09 -25.74 -10.08
CA MET A 1 -1.93 -24.56 -9.18
C MET A 1 -2.79 -24.75 -7.93
N LYS A 2 -2.28 -24.38 -6.74
CA LYS A 2 -2.95 -24.38 -5.43
C LYS A 2 -2.70 -23.05 -4.75
N PHE A 3 -3.54 -22.68 -3.78
CA PHE A 3 -3.32 -21.50 -2.93
C PHE A 3 -3.77 -21.72 -1.49
N LYS A 4 -3.26 -20.90 -0.58
CA LYS A 4 -3.65 -20.85 0.82
C LYS A 4 -3.62 -19.40 1.29
N ILE A 5 -4.71 -18.95 1.89
CA ILE A 5 -4.76 -17.66 2.56
C ILE A 5 -4.27 -17.91 4.00
N HIS A 6 -3.12 -17.37 4.33
CA HIS A 6 -2.53 -17.50 5.66
C HIS A 6 -3.13 -16.48 6.63
N ARG A 7 -3.42 -15.27 6.15
CA ARG A 7 -3.98 -14.16 6.94
C ARG A 7 -4.90 -13.29 6.07
N GLY A 8 -5.72 -12.45 6.72
CA GLY A 8 -6.63 -11.52 6.06
C GLY A 8 -8.07 -12.03 5.88
N THR A 9 -8.40 -13.25 6.36
CA THR A 9 -9.78 -13.80 6.24
C THR A 9 -10.66 -13.60 7.47
N LYS A 10 -10.07 -13.34 8.63
CA LYS A 10 -10.77 -13.19 9.93
C LYS A 10 -10.34 -11.95 10.71
N GLU A 11 -9.54 -11.12 10.09
CA GLU A 11 -8.92 -9.93 10.66
C GLU A 11 -8.83 -8.85 9.59
N ILE A 12 -8.72 -7.59 10.00
CA ILE A 12 -8.43 -6.47 9.10
C ILE A 12 -6.92 -6.29 9.04
N GLY A 13 -6.38 -6.24 7.82
CA GLY A 13 -4.94 -6.14 7.56
C GLY A 13 -4.21 -7.47 7.67
N GLY A 14 -2.90 -7.44 7.50
CA GLY A 14 -2.02 -8.60 7.55
C GLY A 14 -2.20 -9.54 6.36
N SER A 15 -2.55 -9.03 5.19
CA SER A 15 -2.78 -9.83 3.98
C SER A 15 -1.58 -10.69 3.64
N CYS A 16 -1.82 -12.01 3.46
CA CYS A 16 -0.79 -12.97 3.06
C CYS A 16 -1.43 -14.18 2.37
N VAL A 17 -1.22 -14.31 1.06
CA VAL A 17 -1.71 -15.42 0.25
C VAL A 17 -0.53 -16.13 -0.40
N GLU A 18 -0.38 -17.41 -0.13
CA GLU A 18 0.58 -18.29 -0.79
C GLU A 18 -0.07 -18.95 -2.00
N VAL A 19 0.62 -18.93 -3.15
CA VAL A 19 0.20 -19.61 -4.38
C VAL A 19 1.35 -20.48 -4.87
N TRP A 20 1.08 -21.74 -5.27
CA TRP A 20 2.13 -22.64 -5.71
C TRP A 20 1.70 -23.62 -6.81
N THR A 21 2.69 -24.03 -7.58
CA THR A 21 2.67 -25.18 -8.50
C THR A 21 3.56 -26.30 -7.91
N VAL A 22 3.91 -27.28 -8.72
CA VAL A 22 4.89 -28.32 -8.33
C VAL A 22 6.29 -27.70 -8.12
N ASN A 23 6.66 -26.68 -8.94
CA ASN A 23 8.04 -26.18 -8.99
C ASN A 23 8.21 -24.78 -8.39
N THR A 24 7.17 -23.96 -8.35
CA THR A 24 7.24 -22.53 -8.01
C THR A 24 6.28 -22.20 -6.87
N ARG A 25 6.74 -21.37 -5.93
CA ARG A 25 5.95 -20.85 -4.80
C ARG A 25 6.12 -19.36 -4.68
N ILE A 26 5.01 -18.63 -4.64
CA ILE A 26 4.99 -17.16 -4.51
C ILE A 26 4.05 -16.74 -3.38
N LEU A 27 4.27 -15.53 -2.86
CA LEU A 27 3.34 -14.85 -1.95
C LEU A 27 2.73 -13.62 -2.66
N LEU A 28 1.46 -13.39 -2.40
CA LEU A 28 0.74 -12.16 -2.68
C LEU A 28 0.55 -11.44 -1.36
N ASP A 29 1.23 -10.32 -1.19
CA ASP A 29 1.39 -9.54 0.02
C ASP A 29 2.01 -10.31 1.21
N PHE A 30 2.60 -9.55 2.14
CA PHE A 30 3.12 -10.05 3.40
C PHE A 30 2.98 -8.96 4.47
N GLY A 31 1.75 -8.75 4.85
CA GLY A 31 1.31 -7.62 5.64
C GLY A 31 1.36 -7.80 7.14
N MET A 32 1.48 -6.68 7.85
CA MET A 32 1.35 -6.61 9.28
C MET A 32 -0.14 -6.56 9.68
N PRO A 33 -0.59 -7.27 10.73
CA PRO A 33 -1.94 -7.09 11.26
C PRO A 33 -2.18 -5.64 11.70
N LEU A 34 -3.39 -5.14 11.52
CA LEU A 34 -3.80 -3.83 12.05
C LEU A 34 -4.50 -3.95 13.40
N VAL A 35 -5.09 -5.11 13.68
CA VAL A 35 -5.80 -5.36 14.93
C VAL A 35 -5.38 -6.69 15.55
N GLU A 36 -5.39 -6.74 16.88
CA GLU A 36 -5.23 -7.96 17.64
C GLU A 36 -6.53 -8.78 17.63
N ARG A 37 -6.49 -10.05 18.08
CA ARG A 37 -7.68 -10.93 18.12
C ARG A 37 -8.81 -10.40 18.99
N ASP A 38 -8.51 -9.56 19.96
CA ASP A 38 -9.49 -8.90 20.86
C ASP A 38 -10.04 -7.58 20.28
N GLY A 39 -9.66 -7.24 19.04
CA GLY A 39 -10.11 -6.04 18.33
C GLY A 39 -9.36 -4.75 18.67
N LYS A 40 -8.32 -4.81 19.51
CA LYS A 40 -7.46 -3.66 19.77
C LYS A 40 -6.48 -3.42 18.64
N GLU A 41 -5.96 -2.21 18.55
CA GLU A 41 -4.87 -1.88 17.62
C GLU A 41 -3.65 -2.78 17.87
N PHE A 42 -3.09 -3.32 16.80
CA PHE A 42 -1.92 -4.17 16.88
C PHE A 42 -0.66 -3.34 17.18
N ASP A 43 -0.02 -3.65 18.30
CA ASP A 43 1.20 -2.97 18.74
C ASP A 43 2.42 -3.85 18.50
N PHE A 44 3.08 -3.64 17.36
CA PHE A 44 4.30 -4.36 16.99
C PHE A 44 5.45 -4.14 17.98
N SER A 45 5.46 -3.05 18.74
CA SER A 45 6.54 -2.76 19.70
C SER A 45 6.73 -3.84 20.77
N LYS A 46 5.66 -4.60 21.06
CA LYS A 46 5.67 -5.74 22.00
C LYS A 46 6.47 -6.95 21.48
N PHE A 47 6.70 -7.01 20.17
CA PHE A 47 7.22 -8.17 19.46
C PHE A 47 8.56 -7.92 18.76
N LYS A 48 9.05 -6.69 18.77
CA LYS A 48 10.22 -6.26 17.98
C LYS A 48 11.54 -6.97 18.32
N GLU A 49 11.66 -7.49 19.56
CA GLU A 49 12.86 -8.20 20.04
C GLU A 49 12.77 -9.72 19.80
N LEU A 50 11.63 -10.23 19.32
CA LEU A 50 11.43 -11.64 19.10
C LEU A 50 12.02 -12.09 17.76
N ASN A 51 12.54 -13.32 17.74
CA ASN A 51 12.99 -13.95 16.51
C ASN A 51 11.80 -14.49 15.68
N PRO A 52 11.99 -14.87 14.40
CA PRO A 52 10.91 -15.36 13.55
C PRO A 52 10.14 -16.56 14.12
N GLN A 53 10.81 -17.50 14.80
CA GLN A 53 10.17 -18.66 15.39
C GLN A 53 9.22 -18.27 16.53
N GLU A 54 9.65 -17.39 17.43
CA GLU A 54 8.83 -16.85 18.51
C GLU A 54 7.65 -16.06 17.95
N LEU A 55 7.86 -15.27 16.88
CA LEU A 55 6.79 -14.54 16.20
C LEU A 55 5.74 -15.46 15.56
N ILE A 56 6.16 -16.62 15.04
CA ILE A 56 5.24 -17.66 14.55
C ILE A 56 4.41 -18.24 15.71
N GLU A 57 5.04 -18.54 16.83
CA GLU A 57 4.36 -19.08 18.04
C GLU A 57 3.34 -18.09 18.61
N HIS A 58 3.66 -16.79 18.57
CA HIS A 58 2.72 -15.72 18.93
C HIS A 58 1.66 -15.43 17.85
N GLY A 59 1.76 -16.06 16.68
CA GLY A 59 0.82 -15.85 15.55
C GLY A 59 0.97 -14.51 14.86
N VAL A 60 2.11 -13.80 15.06
CA VAL A 60 2.45 -12.57 14.34
C VAL A 60 2.92 -12.89 12.93
N LEU A 61 3.79 -13.89 12.78
CA LEU A 61 4.20 -14.41 11.48
C LEU A 61 3.41 -15.67 11.11
N PRO A 62 3.00 -15.85 9.85
CA PRO A 62 2.45 -17.11 9.38
C PRO A 62 3.57 -18.17 9.28
N ASN A 63 3.26 -19.42 9.62
CA ASN A 63 4.21 -20.52 9.46
C ASN A 63 4.31 -20.91 7.97
N ILE A 64 5.29 -20.33 7.26
CA ILE A 64 5.56 -20.57 5.84
C ILE A 64 6.99 -21.08 5.71
N LYS A 65 7.11 -22.35 5.35
CA LYS A 65 8.42 -23.00 5.18
C LYS A 65 9.20 -22.37 4.02
N GLY A 66 10.49 -22.10 4.23
CA GLY A 66 11.38 -21.51 3.24
C GLY A 66 11.25 -19.98 3.07
N LEU A 67 10.55 -19.29 3.99
CA LEU A 67 10.40 -17.85 3.97
C LEU A 67 11.39 -17.13 4.90
N TYR A 68 11.80 -17.75 6.02
CA TYR A 68 12.55 -17.13 7.12
C TYR A 68 13.94 -17.77 7.32
N ASN A 69 14.96 -17.31 6.56
CA ASN A 69 16.36 -17.73 6.74
C ASN A 69 16.58 -19.24 6.94
N GLU A 70 15.91 -20.05 6.13
CA GLU A 70 16.02 -21.51 6.18
C GLU A 70 16.97 -22.05 5.13
N THR A 71 17.48 -23.26 5.36
CA THR A 71 18.34 -23.99 4.42
C THR A 71 17.57 -24.66 3.28
N ASP A 72 16.24 -24.73 3.41
CA ASP A 72 15.35 -25.34 2.42
C ASP A 72 15.11 -24.44 1.20
N LYS A 73 14.43 -24.99 0.17
CA LYS A 73 14.05 -24.22 -1.01
C LYS A 73 13.23 -22.99 -0.61
N LEU A 74 13.74 -21.83 -0.92
CA LEU A 74 13.12 -20.54 -0.65
C LEU A 74 11.81 -20.37 -1.44
N ILE A 75 10.98 -19.42 -1.01
CA ILE A 75 9.91 -18.85 -1.81
C ILE A 75 10.53 -18.17 -3.03
N ASP A 76 9.98 -18.38 -4.22
CA ASP A 76 10.53 -17.86 -5.47
C ASP A 76 10.31 -16.35 -5.65
N GLY A 77 9.27 -15.79 -4.98
CA GLY A 77 9.03 -14.36 -4.95
C GLY A 77 7.87 -13.94 -4.07
N VAL A 78 7.90 -12.69 -3.64
CA VAL A 78 6.82 -12.00 -2.95
C VAL A 78 6.36 -10.84 -3.81
N ILE A 79 5.06 -10.74 -4.07
CA ILE A 79 4.45 -9.66 -4.85
C ILE A 79 3.75 -8.73 -3.85
N ILE A 80 4.09 -7.45 -3.86
CA ILE A 80 3.46 -6.43 -3.01
C ILE A 80 2.49 -5.61 -3.84
N SER A 81 1.23 -5.58 -3.41
CA SER A 81 0.16 -4.90 -4.13
C SER A 81 0.21 -3.38 -4.01
N HIS A 82 0.54 -2.86 -2.83
CA HIS A 82 0.62 -1.41 -2.57
C HIS A 82 1.34 -1.09 -1.24
N PRO A 83 1.74 0.19 -1.00
CA PRO A 83 2.59 0.56 0.13
C PRO A 83 1.83 0.83 1.45
N HIS A 84 0.80 0.07 1.80
CA HIS A 84 0.24 0.08 3.15
C HIS A 84 0.86 -1.04 3.99
N GLN A 85 1.12 -0.79 5.27
CA GLN A 85 1.84 -1.71 6.15
C GLN A 85 1.16 -3.08 6.30
N ASP A 86 -0.14 -3.13 6.16
CA ASP A 86 -0.91 -4.38 6.18
C ASP A 86 -0.76 -5.23 4.92
N HIS A 87 0.06 -4.80 3.96
CA HIS A 87 0.44 -5.54 2.74
C HIS A 87 1.94 -5.82 2.62
N TYR A 88 2.81 -5.06 3.33
CA TYR A 88 4.26 -5.28 3.28
C TYR A 88 4.97 -5.26 4.64
N GLY A 89 4.26 -4.89 5.72
CA GLY A 89 4.84 -4.50 7.00
C GLY A 89 5.65 -5.57 7.73
N LEU A 90 5.63 -6.83 7.28
CA LEU A 90 6.44 -7.92 7.83
C LEU A 90 7.60 -8.32 6.91
N SER A 91 7.88 -7.60 5.83
CA SER A 91 8.90 -7.95 4.83
C SER A 91 10.32 -8.07 5.39
N ASN A 92 10.65 -7.42 6.50
CA ASN A 92 11.96 -7.56 7.16
C ASN A 92 12.28 -8.98 7.65
N PHE A 93 11.26 -9.80 7.85
CA PHE A 93 11.44 -11.19 8.29
C PHE A 93 11.69 -12.16 7.16
N ILE A 94 11.49 -11.73 5.90
CA ILE A 94 11.71 -12.54 4.71
C ILE A 94 13.23 -12.70 4.49
N ASP A 95 13.65 -13.92 4.11
CA ASP A 95 15.04 -14.15 3.72
C ASP A 95 15.45 -13.20 2.59
N LYS A 96 16.60 -12.52 2.74
CA LYS A 96 17.11 -11.52 1.80
C LYS A 96 17.34 -12.03 0.38
N LYS A 97 17.41 -13.34 0.17
CA LYS A 97 17.53 -13.96 -1.15
C LYS A 97 16.20 -14.03 -1.90
N VAL A 98 15.08 -13.91 -1.20
CA VAL A 98 13.75 -13.91 -1.81
C VAL A 98 13.55 -12.61 -2.57
N LYS A 99 13.13 -12.72 -3.82
CA LYS A 99 12.84 -11.55 -4.66
C LYS A 99 11.52 -10.92 -4.29
N HIS A 100 11.48 -9.59 -4.22
CA HIS A 100 10.25 -8.83 -4.09
C HIS A 100 9.87 -8.22 -5.44
N PHE A 101 8.61 -8.33 -5.81
CA PHE A 101 8.03 -7.75 -7.03
C PHE A 101 6.99 -6.71 -6.62
N LEU A 102 7.20 -5.44 -7.01
CA LEU A 102 6.36 -4.33 -6.60
C LEU A 102 6.44 -3.18 -7.61
N GLY A 103 5.54 -2.22 -7.51
CA GLY A 103 5.66 -0.98 -8.26
C GLY A 103 6.85 -0.16 -7.78
N GLU A 104 7.50 0.58 -8.67
CA GLU A 104 8.66 1.39 -8.31
C GLU A 104 8.29 2.51 -7.32
N ALA A 105 7.15 3.17 -7.51
CA ALA A 105 6.67 4.18 -6.57
C ALA A 105 6.25 3.56 -5.22
N THR A 106 5.72 2.33 -5.22
CA THR A 106 5.47 1.56 -3.98
C THR A 106 6.75 1.36 -3.19
N HIS A 107 7.85 0.94 -3.84
CA HIS A 107 9.14 0.76 -3.17
C HIS A 107 9.65 2.07 -2.60
N LYS A 108 9.56 3.15 -3.35
CA LYS A 108 9.97 4.48 -2.90
C LYS A 108 9.22 4.95 -1.65
N ILE A 109 7.91 4.70 -1.57
CA ILE A 109 7.12 5.01 -0.36
C ILE A 109 7.55 4.14 0.83
N ILE A 110 7.86 2.85 0.61
CA ILE A 110 8.34 1.95 1.67
C ILE A 110 9.69 2.45 2.23
N GLU A 111 10.62 2.85 1.36
CA GLU A 111 11.90 3.46 1.78
C GLU A 111 11.69 4.73 2.61
N LEU A 112 10.80 5.64 2.16
CA LEU A 112 10.48 6.85 2.88
C LEU A 112 9.82 6.56 4.24
N ASN A 113 8.91 5.59 4.31
CA ASN A 113 8.32 5.16 5.58
C ASN A 113 9.40 4.72 6.57
N SER A 114 10.38 3.93 6.12
CA SER A 114 11.50 3.47 6.95
C SER A 114 12.37 4.63 7.47
N LEU A 115 12.52 5.69 6.68
CA LEU A 115 13.27 6.87 7.09
C LEU A 115 12.54 7.69 8.17
N PHE A 116 11.20 7.80 8.09
CA PHE A 116 10.40 8.69 8.92
C PHE A 116 9.71 8.00 10.11
N THR A 117 9.59 6.67 10.10
CA THR A 117 8.94 5.90 11.16
C THR A 117 9.95 5.09 11.97
N PRO A 118 9.61 4.64 13.19
CA PRO A 118 10.48 3.77 13.99
C PRO A 118 10.69 2.38 13.41
N GLN A 119 9.82 1.94 12.50
CA GLN A 119 9.90 0.63 11.86
C GLN A 119 10.67 0.75 10.55
N GLU A 120 11.90 0.26 10.57
CA GLU A 120 12.75 0.21 9.40
C GLU A 120 12.44 -1.06 8.60
N ILE A 121 11.95 -0.91 7.37
CA ILE A 121 11.67 -2.01 6.44
C ILE A 121 12.50 -1.79 5.20
N ILE A 122 13.46 -2.71 4.95
CA ILE A 122 14.40 -2.63 3.83
C ILE A 122 14.13 -3.79 2.88
N ILE A 123 13.81 -3.48 1.63
CA ILE A 123 13.64 -4.46 0.55
C ILE A 123 14.86 -4.39 -0.36
N GLU A 124 15.87 -5.25 -0.10
CA GLU A 124 17.14 -5.23 -0.84
C GLU A 124 17.03 -5.82 -2.24
N ASN A 125 16.11 -6.77 -2.47
CA ASN A 125 15.98 -7.52 -3.72
C ASN A 125 14.67 -7.17 -4.45
N ALA A 126 14.50 -5.88 -4.76
CA ALA A 126 13.33 -5.35 -5.46
C ALA A 126 13.41 -5.56 -6.97
N ASN A 127 12.30 -5.99 -7.56
CA ASN A 127 12.11 -6.12 -9.00
C ASN A 127 10.83 -5.37 -9.37
N TYR A 128 10.92 -4.40 -10.27
CA TYR A 128 9.80 -3.56 -10.62
C TYR A 128 9.02 -4.16 -11.79
N PHE A 129 7.72 -4.21 -11.66
CA PHE A 129 6.81 -4.52 -12.75
C PHE A 129 6.16 -3.26 -13.32
N GLU A 130 5.66 -3.34 -14.51
CA GLU A 130 4.90 -2.28 -15.16
C GLU A 130 3.43 -2.71 -15.30
N LYS A 131 2.52 -1.73 -15.12
CA LYS A 131 1.08 -1.97 -15.29
C LYS A 131 0.77 -2.61 -16.64
N GLU A 132 -0.13 -3.58 -16.63
CA GLU A 132 -0.63 -4.28 -17.82
C GLU A 132 0.45 -5.05 -18.62
N LYS A 133 1.69 -5.09 -18.12
CA LYS A 133 2.75 -5.91 -18.70
C LYS A 133 2.93 -7.20 -17.91
N VAL A 134 2.80 -8.32 -18.61
CA VAL A 134 3.02 -9.64 -18.02
C VAL A 134 4.48 -9.79 -17.60
N PHE A 135 4.70 -10.25 -16.38
CA PHE A 135 6.02 -10.70 -15.91
C PHE A 135 5.92 -12.14 -15.40
N LYS A 136 7.07 -12.79 -15.21
CA LYS A 136 7.13 -14.20 -14.82
C LYS A 136 7.89 -14.41 -13.52
N ILE A 137 7.38 -15.33 -12.70
CA ILE A 137 8.09 -15.91 -11.57
C ILE A 137 7.95 -17.42 -11.69
N GLY A 138 9.01 -18.12 -12.11
CA GLY A 138 8.98 -19.55 -12.38
C GLY A 138 7.86 -19.94 -13.33
N ASP A 139 6.94 -20.80 -12.89
CA ASP A 139 5.80 -21.29 -13.67
C ASP A 139 4.68 -20.25 -13.81
N PHE A 140 4.68 -19.17 -13.01
CA PHE A 140 3.63 -18.18 -13.01
C PHE A 140 3.83 -17.10 -14.07
N SER A 141 2.74 -16.75 -14.77
CA SER A 141 2.56 -15.52 -15.53
C SER A 141 1.68 -14.59 -14.72
N ILE A 142 2.16 -13.36 -14.45
CA ILE A 142 1.47 -12.40 -13.60
C ILE A 142 1.21 -11.12 -14.38
N THR A 143 -0.06 -10.67 -14.41
CA THR A 143 -0.46 -9.42 -15.04
C THR A 143 -0.95 -8.44 -13.98
N PRO A 144 -0.25 -7.30 -13.74
CA PRO A 144 -0.70 -6.27 -12.81
C PRO A 144 -1.77 -5.36 -13.45
N TYR A 145 -2.85 -5.13 -12.73
CA TYR A 145 -3.93 -4.21 -13.09
C TYR A 145 -3.94 -3.04 -12.13
N TRP A 146 -3.90 -1.83 -12.65
CA TRP A 146 -3.92 -0.64 -11.81
C TRP A 146 -5.26 -0.49 -11.08
N ALA A 147 -5.21 -0.29 -9.75
CA ALA A 147 -6.37 -0.13 -8.89
C ALA A 147 -6.50 1.32 -8.37
N ASP A 148 -7.75 1.81 -8.25
CA ASP A 148 -8.01 3.02 -7.45
C ASP A 148 -7.96 2.64 -5.97
N HIS A 149 -7.04 3.22 -5.23
CA HIS A 149 -6.88 3.07 -3.80
C HIS A 149 -6.34 4.35 -3.17
N SER A 150 -6.39 4.47 -1.82
CA SER A 150 -5.83 5.64 -1.11
C SER A 150 -4.32 5.72 -1.26
N ALA A 151 -3.64 4.59 -1.30
CA ALA A 151 -2.23 4.51 -1.61
C ALA A 151 -1.96 4.84 -3.07
N PHE A 152 -0.84 5.50 -3.31
CA PHE A 152 -0.31 5.65 -4.66
C PHE A 152 0.26 4.31 -5.13
N ASP A 153 0.15 4.03 -6.45
CA ASP A 153 0.76 2.85 -7.07
C ASP A 153 0.19 1.50 -6.56
N ALA A 154 -1.15 1.39 -6.47
CA ALA A 154 -1.85 0.18 -6.04
C ALA A 154 -2.26 -0.69 -7.23
N TYR A 155 -2.15 -2.03 -7.05
CA TYR A 155 -2.41 -3.01 -8.09
C TYR A 155 -3.21 -4.21 -7.61
N SER A 156 -4.03 -4.73 -8.54
CA SER A 156 -4.59 -6.07 -8.50
C SER A 156 -3.78 -6.98 -9.45
N PHE A 157 -3.84 -8.28 -9.27
CA PHE A 157 -3.05 -9.22 -10.08
C PHE A 157 -3.88 -10.37 -10.64
N LEU A 158 -3.71 -10.64 -11.94
CA LEU A 158 -4.06 -11.92 -12.53
C LEU A 158 -2.83 -12.83 -12.46
N VAL A 159 -2.96 -13.96 -11.78
CA VAL A 159 -1.91 -14.97 -11.59
C VAL A 159 -2.33 -16.24 -12.30
N GLU A 160 -1.55 -16.67 -13.29
CA GLU A 160 -1.86 -17.80 -14.16
C GLU A 160 -0.75 -18.85 -14.15
N ALA A 161 -1.12 -20.10 -13.98
CA ALA A 161 -0.23 -21.27 -14.11
C ALA A 161 -1.05 -22.54 -14.29
N GLU A 162 -0.49 -23.55 -14.98
CA GLU A 162 -1.08 -24.89 -15.15
C GLU A 162 -2.53 -24.85 -15.71
N GLY A 163 -2.84 -23.88 -16.58
CA GLY A 163 -4.17 -23.70 -17.17
C GLY A 163 -5.24 -23.22 -16.17
N LYS A 164 -4.83 -22.68 -15.02
CA LYS A 164 -5.67 -22.10 -13.97
C LYS A 164 -5.31 -20.65 -13.74
N SER A 165 -6.31 -19.88 -13.25
CA SER A 165 -6.16 -18.45 -12.99
C SER A 165 -6.72 -18.06 -11.63
N ILE A 166 -6.01 -17.15 -10.94
CA ILE A 166 -6.44 -16.48 -9.74
C ILE A 166 -6.44 -14.98 -10.02
N PHE A 167 -7.52 -14.29 -9.72
CA PHE A 167 -7.51 -12.83 -9.65
C PHE A 167 -7.47 -12.40 -8.19
N TYR A 168 -6.40 -11.69 -7.81
CA TYR A 168 -6.20 -11.10 -6.49
C TYR A 168 -6.41 -9.59 -6.55
N SER A 169 -7.41 -9.07 -5.84
CA SER A 169 -7.76 -7.65 -5.94
C SER A 169 -6.75 -6.71 -5.30
N GLY A 170 -5.95 -7.16 -4.31
CA GLY A 170 -5.40 -6.21 -3.37
C GLY A 170 -6.52 -5.36 -2.77
N ASP A 171 -6.22 -4.16 -2.33
CA ASP A 171 -7.20 -3.19 -1.87
C ASP A 171 -7.63 -2.25 -3.00
N PHE A 172 -8.92 -1.94 -3.09
CA PHE A 172 -9.45 -1.05 -4.12
C PHE A 172 -10.62 -0.21 -3.62
N ARG A 173 -10.90 0.89 -4.31
CA ARG A 173 -12.07 1.76 -4.11
C ARG A 173 -12.52 2.37 -5.44
N ASN A 174 -13.63 3.12 -5.42
CA ASN A 174 -14.17 3.79 -6.62
C ASN A 174 -14.45 5.28 -6.41
N HIS A 175 -13.96 5.87 -5.34
CA HIS A 175 -14.25 7.25 -4.94
C HIS A 175 -13.00 8.14 -4.85
N GLY A 176 -11.84 7.62 -5.30
CA GLY A 176 -10.60 8.37 -5.41
C GLY A 176 -10.55 9.31 -6.61
N ARG A 177 -9.43 10.02 -6.78
CA ARG A 177 -9.16 10.84 -7.98
C ARG A 177 -8.89 10.01 -9.23
N LYS A 178 -8.63 8.73 -9.05
CA LYS A 178 -8.41 7.73 -10.11
C LYS A 178 -9.71 7.04 -10.54
N ALA A 179 -10.87 7.66 -10.40
CA ALA A 179 -12.17 7.07 -10.75
C ALA A 179 -12.24 6.52 -12.19
N ASN A 180 -11.50 7.11 -13.13
CA ASN A 180 -11.38 6.58 -14.49
C ASN A 180 -10.58 5.27 -14.51
N ALA A 181 -9.63 5.07 -13.59
CA ALA A 181 -8.90 3.80 -13.46
C ALA A 181 -9.85 2.69 -12.99
N PHE A 182 -10.74 2.97 -12.03
CA PHE A 182 -11.73 1.99 -11.59
C PHE A 182 -12.72 1.64 -12.72
N LYS A 183 -13.21 2.63 -13.48
CA LYS A 183 -14.05 2.36 -14.65
C LYS A 183 -13.33 1.53 -15.70
N TRP A 184 -12.09 1.88 -16.00
CA TRP A 184 -11.26 1.10 -16.91
C TRP A 184 -11.08 -0.33 -16.41
N PHE A 185 -10.72 -0.48 -15.12
CA PHE A 185 -10.54 -1.76 -14.46
C PHE A 185 -11.79 -2.65 -14.58
N THR A 186 -12.99 -2.15 -14.26
CA THR A 186 -14.23 -2.92 -14.33
C THR A 186 -14.59 -3.38 -15.75
N HIS A 187 -14.13 -2.63 -16.79
CA HIS A 187 -14.33 -3.02 -18.19
C HIS A 187 -13.27 -4.00 -18.71
N ASN A 188 -12.05 -3.92 -18.17
CA ASN A 188 -10.90 -4.70 -18.65
C ASN A 188 -10.44 -5.77 -17.66
N ALA A 189 -11.11 -5.91 -16.52
CA ALA A 189 -10.82 -6.99 -15.58
C ALA A 189 -10.96 -8.35 -16.29
N PRO A 190 -10.06 -9.30 -15.98
CA PRO A 190 -10.12 -10.62 -16.60
C PRO A 190 -11.45 -11.30 -16.29
N GLN A 191 -12.07 -11.86 -17.33
CA GLN A 191 -13.31 -12.62 -17.20
C GLN A 191 -13.01 -14.13 -17.12
N ASN A 192 -13.93 -14.89 -16.53
CA ASN A 192 -13.83 -16.35 -16.45
C ASN A 192 -12.59 -16.86 -15.69
N VAL A 193 -12.16 -16.14 -14.63
CA VAL A 193 -11.10 -16.62 -13.73
C VAL A 193 -11.59 -17.82 -12.92
N ASP A 194 -10.70 -18.77 -12.63
CA ASP A 194 -11.06 -19.93 -11.81
C ASP A 194 -11.30 -19.55 -10.35
N TYR A 195 -10.52 -18.59 -9.84
CA TYR A 195 -10.63 -18.12 -8.44
C TYR A 195 -10.56 -16.60 -8.38
N LEU A 196 -11.43 -16.02 -7.55
CA LEU A 196 -11.49 -14.59 -7.29
C LEU A 196 -11.24 -14.34 -5.80
N LEU A 197 -10.12 -13.71 -5.47
CA LEU A 197 -9.75 -13.30 -4.11
C LEU A 197 -9.97 -11.79 -4.00
N LEU A 198 -11.06 -11.40 -3.34
CA LEU A 198 -11.44 -9.99 -3.15
C LEU A 198 -11.19 -9.55 -1.72
N GLU A 199 -10.79 -8.28 -1.55
CA GLU A 199 -10.87 -7.63 -0.25
C GLU A 199 -12.30 -7.63 0.28
N GLY A 200 -12.43 -7.64 1.61
CA GLY A 200 -13.72 -7.71 2.28
C GLY A 200 -13.90 -6.68 3.40
N THR A 201 -13.12 -5.60 3.41
CA THR A 201 -13.05 -4.61 4.49
C THR A 201 -14.41 -4.00 4.85
N THR A 202 -15.32 -3.90 3.88
CA THR A 202 -16.67 -3.33 4.06
C THR A 202 -17.77 -4.38 4.24
N ILE A 203 -17.47 -5.68 4.20
CA ILE A 203 -18.46 -6.74 4.39
C ILE A 203 -19.08 -6.64 5.79
N GLY A 204 -20.40 -6.68 5.86
CA GLY A 204 -21.16 -6.58 7.12
C GLY A 204 -21.29 -5.17 7.71
N ARG A 205 -20.75 -4.15 7.04
CA ARG A 205 -20.95 -2.75 7.40
C ARG A 205 -22.17 -2.18 6.68
N GLU A 206 -22.82 -1.18 7.30
CA GLU A 206 -23.90 -0.45 6.64
C GLU A 206 -23.37 0.23 5.38
N SER A 207 -24.00 -0.06 4.23
CA SER A 207 -23.62 0.52 2.95
C SER A 207 -24.05 1.99 2.89
N LYS A 208 -23.12 2.89 3.22
CA LYS A 208 -23.27 4.33 2.96
C LYS A 208 -22.35 4.72 1.81
N PRO A 209 -22.83 5.53 0.85
CA PRO A 209 -21.95 6.00 -0.22
C PRO A 209 -20.84 6.87 0.39
N PHE A 210 -19.61 6.55 0.07
CA PHE A 210 -18.47 7.38 0.42
C PHE A 210 -18.44 8.62 -0.48
N LYS A 211 -18.12 9.78 0.10
CA LYS A 211 -17.85 10.98 -0.70
C LYS A 211 -16.65 10.76 -1.59
N THR A 212 -16.77 11.15 -2.84
CA THR A 212 -15.63 11.20 -3.77
C THR A 212 -14.64 12.27 -3.34
N GLU A 213 -13.39 12.16 -3.79
CA GLU A 213 -12.39 13.20 -3.54
C GLU A 213 -12.77 14.56 -4.15
N THR A 214 -13.62 14.58 -5.19
CA THR A 214 -14.17 15.82 -5.75
C THR A 214 -15.21 16.46 -4.82
N GLU A 215 -16.09 15.67 -4.22
CA GLU A 215 -17.06 16.16 -3.23
C GLU A 215 -16.36 16.67 -1.98
N ILE A 216 -15.30 15.97 -1.52
CA ILE A 216 -14.48 16.43 -0.40
C ILE A 216 -13.74 17.73 -0.72
N GLU A 217 -13.22 17.90 -1.94
CA GLU A 217 -12.64 19.17 -2.39
C GLU A 217 -13.67 20.30 -2.32
N ASN A 218 -14.91 20.05 -2.73
CA ASN A 218 -15.98 21.05 -2.68
C ASN A 218 -16.38 21.39 -1.23
N ASP A 219 -16.53 20.40 -0.35
CA ASP A 219 -16.76 20.66 1.08
C ASP A 219 -15.65 21.53 1.69
N LEU A 220 -14.40 21.25 1.36
CA LEU A 220 -13.25 22.03 1.82
C LEU A 220 -13.29 23.46 1.28
N LEU A 221 -13.75 23.69 0.04
CA LEU A 221 -13.91 25.02 -0.52
C LEU A 221 -14.91 25.85 0.31
N GLU A 222 -16.07 25.27 0.65
CA GLU A 222 -17.08 25.95 1.47
C GLU A 222 -16.50 26.34 2.84
N VAL A 223 -15.81 25.41 3.51
CA VAL A 223 -15.16 25.67 4.80
C VAL A 223 -14.10 26.77 4.69
N PHE A 224 -13.26 26.72 3.67
CA PHE A 224 -12.15 27.67 3.50
C PHE A 224 -12.62 29.06 3.11
N GLN A 225 -13.73 29.20 2.41
CA GLN A 225 -14.33 30.49 2.06
C GLN A 225 -14.97 31.19 3.27
N GLN A 226 -15.53 30.42 4.21
CA GLN A 226 -16.25 30.96 5.35
C GLN A 226 -15.33 31.46 6.48
N GLN A 227 -14.04 31.06 6.48
CA GLN A 227 -13.14 31.30 7.61
C GLN A 227 -11.82 31.96 7.21
N ASN A 228 -11.55 33.11 7.84
CA ASN A 228 -10.22 33.76 7.79
C ASN A 228 -9.28 33.27 8.91
N LYS A 229 -9.40 31.99 9.32
CA LYS A 229 -8.62 31.38 10.40
C LYS A 229 -7.77 30.24 9.87
N ILE A 230 -6.86 29.76 10.69
CA ILE A 230 -6.09 28.54 10.45
C ILE A 230 -7.07 27.35 10.49
N ASN A 231 -7.01 26.51 9.46
CA ASN A 231 -7.73 25.24 9.40
C ASN A 231 -6.74 24.11 9.66
N LEU A 232 -6.99 23.26 10.64
CA LEU A 232 -6.22 22.06 10.90
C LEU A 232 -6.90 20.88 10.25
N ILE A 233 -6.15 20.14 9.42
CA ILE A 233 -6.66 18.97 8.68
C ILE A 233 -5.89 17.75 9.16
N TYR A 234 -6.64 16.79 9.72
CA TYR A 234 -6.09 15.49 10.10
C TYR A 234 -6.38 14.46 9.00
N THR A 235 -5.33 13.94 8.38
CA THR A 235 -5.43 12.93 7.32
C THR A 235 -4.14 12.12 7.23
N SER A 236 -4.20 10.93 6.63
CA SER A 236 -3.00 10.17 6.30
C SER A 236 -2.14 10.93 5.30
N GLY A 237 -0.85 11.08 5.57
CA GLY A 237 0.13 11.68 4.66
C GLY A 237 0.37 10.84 3.40
N GLN A 238 -0.04 9.58 3.39
CA GLN A 238 0.08 8.67 2.24
C GLN A 238 -1.20 8.64 1.38
N ASN A 239 -2.30 9.26 1.83
CA ASN A 239 -3.49 9.42 0.98
C ASN A 239 -3.29 10.59 0.01
N ILE A 240 -2.56 10.32 -1.07
CA ILE A 240 -2.15 11.33 -2.05
C ILE A 240 -3.37 12.02 -2.68
N ASP A 241 -4.43 11.28 -2.96
CA ASP A 241 -5.66 11.85 -3.51
C ASP A 241 -6.25 12.91 -2.56
N ARG A 242 -6.27 12.65 -1.24
CA ARG A 242 -6.74 13.59 -0.21
C ARG A 242 -5.82 14.81 -0.12
N ILE A 243 -4.50 14.62 -0.14
CA ILE A 243 -3.54 15.72 -0.12
C ILE A 243 -3.74 16.62 -1.33
N VAL A 244 -3.94 16.06 -2.52
CA VAL A 244 -4.23 16.82 -3.73
C VAL A 244 -5.58 17.54 -3.64
N SER A 245 -6.61 16.93 -3.02
CA SER A 245 -7.92 17.57 -2.81
C SER A 245 -7.79 18.82 -1.94
N VAL A 246 -7.05 18.71 -0.83
CA VAL A 246 -6.80 19.85 0.07
C VAL A 246 -6.01 20.95 -0.64
N TYR A 247 -4.94 20.59 -1.35
CA TYR A 247 -4.13 21.55 -2.11
C TYR A 247 -4.98 22.31 -3.13
N ARG A 248 -5.81 21.62 -3.91
CA ARG A 248 -6.71 22.25 -4.90
C ARG A 248 -7.71 23.20 -4.26
N ALA A 249 -8.30 22.82 -3.12
CA ALA A 249 -9.18 23.71 -2.36
C ALA A 249 -8.43 24.96 -1.84
N CYS A 250 -7.18 24.81 -1.38
CA CYS A 250 -6.35 25.94 -0.97
C CYS A 250 -6.07 26.92 -2.12
N ILE A 251 -5.68 26.43 -3.30
CA ILE A 251 -5.45 27.30 -4.48
C ILE A 251 -6.71 28.08 -4.83
N ARG A 252 -7.87 27.38 -4.93
CA ARG A 252 -9.14 27.98 -5.32
C ARG A 252 -9.66 29.03 -4.32
N THR A 253 -9.17 29.01 -3.09
CA THR A 253 -9.51 29.96 -2.02
C THR A 253 -8.37 30.91 -1.65
N ASN A 254 -7.30 30.94 -2.44
CA ASN A 254 -6.09 31.74 -2.22
C ASN A 254 -5.48 31.52 -0.83
N LYS A 255 -5.49 30.29 -0.33
CA LYS A 255 -4.88 29.88 0.94
C LYS A 255 -3.55 29.18 0.74
N ILE A 256 -2.71 29.22 1.76
CA ILE A 256 -1.45 28.46 1.81
C ILE A 256 -1.76 27.11 2.45
N PHE A 257 -1.34 26.04 1.77
CA PHE A 257 -1.32 24.70 2.34
C PHE A 257 0.06 24.41 2.92
N VAL A 258 0.08 24.05 4.20
CA VAL A 258 1.33 23.72 4.92
C VAL A 258 1.31 22.24 5.22
N VAL A 259 2.31 21.53 4.76
CA VAL A 259 2.53 20.10 5.05
C VAL A 259 3.80 19.92 5.88
N ASP A 260 3.93 18.81 6.58
CA ASP A 260 5.19 18.47 7.24
C ASP A 260 6.25 17.95 6.23
N VAL A 261 7.46 17.76 6.72
CA VAL A 261 8.58 17.32 5.88
C VAL A 261 8.38 15.91 5.32
N PHE A 262 7.69 15.01 6.04
CA PHE A 262 7.39 13.66 5.57
C PHE A 262 6.48 13.71 4.33
N VAL A 263 5.34 14.38 4.44
CA VAL A 263 4.42 14.55 3.30
C VAL A 263 5.09 15.28 2.15
N ALA A 264 5.86 16.35 2.44
CA ALA A 264 6.59 17.09 1.41
C ALA A 264 7.56 16.20 0.62
N THR A 265 8.28 15.31 1.32
CA THR A 265 9.22 14.36 0.71
C THR A 265 8.49 13.34 -0.16
N ILE A 266 7.40 12.75 0.36
CA ILE A 266 6.56 11.83 -0.45
C ILE A 266 6.07 12.51 -1.72
N LEU A 267 5.50 13.72 -1.63
CA LEU A 267 5.00 14.44 -2.79
C LEU A 267 6.11 14.71 -3.81
N LYS A 268 7.32 15.07 -3.35
CA LYS A 268 8.48 15.31 -4.23
C LYS A 268 8.88 14.04 -4.97
N GLU A 269 9.06 12.93 -4.26
CA GLU A 269 9.46 11.67 -4.88
C GLU A 269 8.38 11.16 -5.86
N LEU A 270 7.10 11.23 -5.47
CA LEU A 270 6.01 10.79 -6.33
C LEU A 270 5.76 11.71 -7.53
N SER A 271 6.27 12.96 -7.51
CA SER A 271 6.21 13.86 -8.67
C SER A 271 7.01 13.37 -9.87
N GLU A 272 7.90 12.40 -9.67
CA GLU A 272 8.65 11.75 -10.76
C GLU A 272 7.78 10.74 -11.54
N PHE A 273 6.72 10.22 -10.92
CA PHE A 273 5.81 9.23 -11.50
C PHE A 273 4.51 9.83 -12.03
N ALA A 274 4.09 11.00 -11.51
CA ALA A 274 2.85 11.65 -11.92
C ALA A 274 2.88 13.16 -11.66
N LYS A 275 1.94 13.90 -12.25
CA LYS A 275 1.78 15.34 -11.99
C LYS A 275 1.22 15.59 -10.60
N ILE A 276 2.07 15.48 -9.59
CA ILE A 276 1.74 15.70 -8.17
C ILE A 276 2.34 17.03 -7.73
N PRO A 277 1.57 17.93 -7.09
CA PRO A 277 2.10 19.16 -6.52
C PRO A 277 3.04 18.85 -5.36
N PHE A 278 4.19 19.48 -5.32
CA PHE A 278 5.15 19.40 -4.20
C PHE A 278 5.70 20.79 -3.86
N PRO A 279 6.20 21.03 -2.66
CA PRO A 279 6.74 22.34 -2.27
C PRO A 279 7.88 22.78 -3.18
N SER A 280 7.61 23.79 -4.02
CA SER A 280 8.56 24.31 -5.00
C SER A 280 8.19 25.74 -5.41
N LYS A 281 8.99 26.37 -6.28
CA LYS A 281 8.66 27.66 -6.87
C LYS A 281 7.44 27.63 -7.80
N GLU A 282 7.15 26.47 -8.40
CA GLU A 282 5.99 26.27 -9.27
C GLU A 282 4.69 26.20 -8.45
N PHE A 283 4.75 25.63 -7.24
CA PHE A 283 3.60 25.43 -6.37
C PHE A 283 3.68 26.34 -5.14
N GLU A 284 3.66 27.67 -5.37
CA GLU A 284 3.92 28.68 -4.33
C GLU A 284 2.99 28.62 -3.13
N ASN A 285 1.76 28.12 -3.31
CA ASN A 285 0.79 27.97 -2.22
C ASN A 285 1.02 26.69 -1.36
N LEU A 286 2.02 25.87 -1.68
CA LEU A 286 2.39 24.68 -0.92
C LEU A 286 3.69 24.92 -0.18
N LYS A 287 3.65 24.90 1.16
CA LYS A 287 4.79 25.18 2.03
C LYS A 287 5.08 24.00 2.94
N VAL A 288 6.32 23.95 3.44
CA VAL A 288 6.78 22.91 4.36
C VAL A 288 6.94 23.46 5.75
N MET A 289 6.41 22.74 6.73
CA MET A 289 6.73 22.93 8.13
C MET A 289 7.78 21.88 8.53
N PHE A 290 8.82 22.33 9.25
CA PHE A 290 9.86 21.46 9.78
C PHE A 290 9.68 21.30 11.30
N PRO A 291 8.96 20.26 11.76
CA PRO A 291 8.84 19.99 13.20
C PRO A 291 10.22 19.72 13.81
N TYR A 292 10.46 20.24 15.00
CA TYR A 292 11.78 20.16 15.65
C TYR A 292 12.34 18.73 15.73
N TYR A 293 11.54 17.79 16.20
CA TYR A 293 11.97 16.40 16.36
C TYR A 293 12.27 15.69 15.04
N THR A 294 11.42 15.87 14.03
CA THR A 294 11.64 15.30 12.71
C THR A 294 12.87 15.88 12.02
N SER A 295 13.05 17.21 12.14
CA SER A 295 14.21 17.90 11.59
C SER A 295 15.52 17.47 12.24
N ARG A 296 15.51 17.16 13.54
CA ARG A 296 16.68 16.63 14.24
C ARG A 296 17.05 15.22 13.81
N ARG A 297 16.05 14.36 13.57
CA ARG A 297 16.27 12.99 13.10
C ARG A 297 16.88 12.94 11.69
N LEU A 298 16.47 13.86 10.82
CA LEU A 298 16.99 13.94 9.44
C LEU A 298 18.42 14.53 9.36
N LYS A 299 18.96 15.10 10.45
CA LYS A 299 20.32 15.66 10.49
C LYS A 299 21.38 14.66 10.96
N ASN A 300 20.96 13.56 11.52
CA ASN A 300 21.84 12.46 11.99
C ASN A 300 21.82 11.31 10.96
#